data_2f8702d9cd0d7f197db3fe62c25e08b0
#
_entry.id   2f8702d9cd0d7f197db3fe62c25e08b0
#
_cell.length_a   1.000
_cell.length_b   1.000
_cell.length_c   1.000
_cell.angle_alpha   90.00
_cell.angle_beta   90.00
_cell.angle_gamma   90.00
#
_symmetry.space_group_name_H-M   'P 1'
#
loop_
_entity.id
_entity.type
_entity.pdbx_description
1 polymer ?
#
loop_
_entity_poly.entity_id
_entity_poly.type
_entity_poly.pdbx_seq_one_letter_code
_entity_poly.pdbx_strand_id
1 'polypeptide(L)'
;MLQLIAIGEILFDQIDGKSILGGAPLNLALTAHQLLQRFGGSCIPVSRVGNDDLGNTVLQELNSRNVCADYIQVDPDRPTGTAVVTRTEMDHSFTITEHVAWGFLAESQAAIDLEGEASAICFGTLGQRSSASH
;
A
#
# COMPACT_ATOMS: atom_id res chain seq x y z
N MET A 1 13.62 -18.28 -7.30
CA MET A 1 13.70 -16.82 -7.14
C MET A 1 12.97 -16.41 -5.87
N LEU A 2 13.53 -15.49 -5.12
CA LEU A 2 12.90 -14.96 -3.92
C LEU A 2 11.77 -13.99 -4.29
N GLN A 3 10.57 -14.28 -3.86
CA GLN A 3 9.40 -13.44 -4.07
C GLN A 3 8.74 -13.13 -2.72
N LEU A 4 8.69 -11.85 -2.38
CA LEU A 4 8.02 -11.38 -1.19
C LEU A 4 6.69 -10.72 -1.55
N ILE A 5 5.74 -10.79 -0.62
CA ILE A 5 4.47 -10.07 -0.72
C ILE A 5 4.39 -9.11 0.47
N ALA A 6 3.94 -7.89 0.23
CA ALA A 6 3.67 -6.92 1.27
C ALA A 6 2.19 -6.51 1.20
N ILE A 7 1.44 -6.84 2.23
CA ILE A 7 -0.01 -6.62 2.29
C ILE A 7 -0.33 -5.54 3.32
N GLY A 8 -1.16 -4.59 2.94
CA GLY A 8 -1.70 -3.61 3.87
C GLY A 8 -1.97 -2.26 3.25
N GLU A 9 -1.84 -1.22 4.07
CA GLU A 9 -2.21 0.14 3.69
C GLU A 9 -1.26 0.76 2.68
N ILE A 10 -1.85 1.47 1.72
CA ILE A 10 -1.22 2.49 0.91
C ILE A 10 -1.95 3.79 1.22
N LEU A 11 -1.20 4.79 1.62
CA LEU A 11 -1.76 6.08 1.99
C LEU A 11 -0.80 7.22 1.62
N PHE A 12 -1.36 8.41 1.60
CA PHE A 12 -0.57 9.63 1.41
C PHE A 12 -0.54 10.42 2.71
N ASP A 13 0.66 10.75 3.16
CA ASP A 13 0.86 11.67 4.26
C ASP A 13 0.63 13.09 3.76
N GLN A 14 -0.36 13.76 4.33
CA GLN A 14 -0.69 15.14 3.97
C GLN A 14 -0.04 16.07 4.98
N ILE A 15 1.03 16.72 4.53
CA ILE A 15 1.87 17.60 5.35
C ILE A 15 2.04 18.94 4.62
N ASP A 16 1.67 20.05 5.29
CA ASP A 16 1.89 21.39 4.77
C ASP A 16 1.38 21.58 3.32
N GLY A 17 0.19 21.04 3.02
CA GLY A 17 -0.40 21.13 1.69
C GLY A 17 0.19 20.18 0.65
N LYS A 18 1.10 19.30 1.04
CA LYS A 18 1.71 18.30 0.16
C LYS A 18 1.20 16.90 0.49
N SER A 19 1.07 16.07 -0.54
CA SER A 19 0.73 14.65 -0.39
C SER A 19 1.95 13.81 -0.72
N ILE A 20 2.43 13.06 0.27
CA ILE A 20 3.62 12.21 0.16
C ILE A 20 3.18 10.76 0.25
N LEU A 21 3.51 9.97 -0.77
CA LEU A 21 3.17 8.55 -0.82
C LEU A 21 3.87 7.80 0.32
N GLY A 22 3.10 6.99 1.03
CA GLY A 22 3.59 6.23 2.19
C GLY A 22 2.74 5.00 2.50
N GLY A 23 2.80 4.60 3.74
CA GLY A 23 2.27 3.34 4.23
C GLY A 23 3.40 2.34 4.44
N ALA A 24 3.47 1.74 5.63
CA ALA A 24 4.57 0.84 5.98
C ALA A 24 4.71 -0.35 5.02
N PRO A 25 3.62 -1.06 4.62
CA PRO A 25 3.74 -2.16 3.66
C PRO A 25 4.23 -1.71 2.29
N LEU A 26 3.80 -0.54 1.82
CA LEU A 26 4.26 -0.02 0.53
C LEU A 26 5.75 0.35 0.58
N ASN A 27 6.18 1.03 1.64
CA ASN A 27 7.59 1.38 1.82
C ASN A 27 8.47 0.12 1.86
N LEU A 28 8.01 -0.92 2.55
CA LEU A 28 8.68 -2.22 2.55
C LEU A 28 8.75 -2.79 1.13
N ALA A 29 7.63 -2.81 0.40
CA ALA A 29 7.57 -3.37 -0.94
C ALA A 29 8.54 -2.68 -1.89
N LEU A 30 8.56 -1.35 -1.88
CA LEU A 30 9.43 -0.57 -2.77
C LEU A 30 10.92 -0.79 -2.45
N THR A 31 11.27 -0.77 -1.16
CA THR A 31 12.65 -0.97 -0.73
C THR A 31 13.12 -2.40 -0.98
N ALA A 32 12.32 -3.39 -0.60
CA ALA A 32 12.65 -4.79 -0.80
C ALA A 32 12.76 -5.13 -2.28
N HIS A 33 11.84 -4.63 -3.11
CA HIS A 33 11.90 -4.85 -4.56
C HIS A 33 13.19 -4.29 -5.17
N GLN A 34 13.55 -3.09 -4.78
CA GLN A 34 14.79 -2.45 -5.26
C GLN A 34 16.04 -3.27 -4.94
N LEU A 35 16.07 -3.86 -3.76
CA LEU A 35 17.19 -4.72 -3.35
C LEU A 35 17.18 -6.08 -4.04
N LEU A 36 16.01 -6.71 -4.11
CA LEU A 36 15.86 -8.07 -4.63
C LEU A 36 15.99 -8.17 -6.15
N GLN A 37 15.59 -7.14 -6.89
CA GLN A 37 15.65 -7.18 -8.36
C GLN A 37 17.05 -7.44 -8.89
N ARG A 38 18.08 -7.07 -8.13
CA ARG A 38 19.49 -7.32 -8.47
C ARG A 38 19.81 -8.81 -8.53
N PHE A 39 19.04 -9.61 -7.83
CA PHE A 39 19.21 -11.06 -7.72
C PHE A 39 18.10 -11.83 -8.43
N GLY A 40 17.31 -11.15 -9.27
CA GLY A 40 16.17 -11.75 -9.96
C GLY A 40 14.93 -11.95 -9.09
N GLY A 41 14.95 -11.43 -7.85
CA GLY A 41 13.80 -11.48 -6.94
C GLY A 41 12.87 -10.28 -7.09
N SER A 42 11.77 -10.31 -6.35
CA SER A 42 10.75 -9.25 -6.38
C SER A 42 10.03 -9.11 -5.05
N CYS A 43 9.41 -7.95 -4.84
CA CYS A 43 8.42 -7.76 -3.78
C CYS A 43 7.16 -7.16 -4.40
N ILE A 44 6.02 -7.78 -4.12
CA ILE A 44 4.74 -7.44 -4.74
C ILE A 44 3.82 -6.84 -3.67
N PRO A 45 3.37 -5.59 -3.84
CA PRO A 45 2.38 -5.00 -2.93
C PRO A 45 0.98 -5.52 -3.24
N VAL A 46 0.24 -5.82 -2.19
CA VAL A 46 -1.18 -6.17 -2.24
C VAL A 46 -1.92 -5.15 -1.38
N SER A 47 -2.76 -4.35 -2.01
CA SER A 47 -3.48 -3.28 -1.33
C SER A 47 -4.70 -2.84 -2.14
N ARG A 48 -5.32 -1.75 -1.73
CA ARG A 48 -6.47 -1.18 -2.41
C ARG A 48 -6.39 0.35 -2.38
N VAL A 49 -6.57 0.96 -3.53
CA VAL A 49 -6.59 2.43 -3.70
C VAL A 49 -7.93 2.86 -4.27
N GLY A 50 -8.23 4.16 -4.20
CA GLY A 50 -9.43 4.71 -4.81
C GLY A 50 -9.26 4.95 -6.31
N ASN A 51 -10.40 5.11 -6.99
CA ASN A 51 -10.44 5.54 -8.38
C ASN A 51 -10.38 7.09 -8.42
N ASP A 52 -9.21 7.61 -8.05
CA ASP A 52 -8.95 9.05 -7.92
C ASP A 52 -7.50 9.39 -8.31
N ASP A 53 -7.15 10.67 -8.28
CA ASP A 53 -5.83 11.13 -8.69
C ASP A 53 -4.71 10.53 -7.84
N LEU A 54 -4.93 10.37 -6.53
CA LEU A 54 -3.95 9.76 -5.65
C LEU A 54 -3.75 8.27 -5.99
N GLY A 55 -4.84 7.55 -6.27
CA GLY A 55 -4.78 6.16 -6.71
C GLY A 55 -4.00 6.01 -8.02
N ASN A 56 -4.24 6.90 -8.97
CA ASN A 56 -3.51 6.93 -10.23
C ASN A 56 -2.00 7.19 -10.00
N THR A 57 -1.68 8.07 -9.07
CA THR A 57 -0.29 8.35 -8.70
C THR A 57 0.40 7.10 -8.14
N VAL A 58 -0.29 6.31 -7.32
CA VAL A 58 0.25 5.03 -6.81
C VAL A 58 0.60 4.11 -7.97
N LEU A 59 -0.33 3.90 -8.89
CA LEU A 59 -0.12 2.98 -10.02
C LEU A 59 1.03 3.44 -10.92
N GLN A 60 1.12 4.74 -11.17
CA GLN A 60 2.22 5.32 -11.95
C GLN A 60 3.57 5.13 -11.25
N GLU A 61 3.63 5.34 -9.95
CA GLU A 61 4.86 5.18 -9.16
C GLU A 61 5.35 3.73 -9.17
N LEU A 62 4.44 2.78 -8.97
CA LEU A 62 4.78 1.35 -9.05
C LEU A 62 5.32 0.99 -10.43
N ASN A 63 4.64 1.44 -11.47
CA ASN A 63 5.03 1.17 -12.85
C ASN A 63 6.42 1.76 -13.17
N SER A 64 6.71 2.98 -12.72
CA SER A 64 7.99 3.63 -12.95
C SER A 64 9.16 2.93 -12.25
N ARG A 65 8.89 2.17 -11.21
CA ARG A 65 9.88 1.39 -10.46
C ARG A 65 9.92 -0.09 -10.85
N ASN A 66 9.18 -0.49 -11.88
CA ASN A 66 9.03 -1.87 -12.31
C ASN A 66 8.49 -2.80 -11.21
N VAL A 67 7.65 -2.26 -10.32
CA VAL A 67 6.96 -3.02 -9.30
C VAL A 67 5.61 -3.45 -9.84
N CYS A 68 5.27 -4.73 -9.65
CA CYS A 68 3.99 -5.28 -10.10
C CYS A 68 2.81 -4.58 -9.41
N ALA A 69 1.90 -4.03 -10.19
CA ALA A 69 0.69 -3.35 -9.70
C ALA A 69 -0.58 -4.20 -9.89
N ASP A 70 -0.45 -5.43 -10.35
CA ASP A 70 -1.60 -6.28 -10.71
C ASP A 70 -2.47 -6.65 -9.50
N TYR A 71 -1.92 -6.55 -8.30
CA TYR A 71 -2.60 -6.90 -7.04
C TYR A 71 -3.01 -5.67 -6.24
N ILE A 72 -2.99 -4.50 -6.86
CA ILE A 72 -3.58 -3.28 -6.30
C ILE A 72 -5.02 -3.20 -6.78
N GLN A 73 -5.95 -3.35 -5.87
CA GLN A 73 -7.37 -3.20 -6.15
C GLN A 73 -7.74 -1.73 -6.30
N VAL A 74 -8.71 -1.42 -7.16
CA VAL A 74 -9.23 -0.06 -7.32
C VAL A 74 -10.67 -0.04 -6.81
N ASP A 75 -10.91 0.77 -5.77
CA ASP A 75 -12.23 0.91 -5.17
C ASP A 75 -13.03 1.98 -5.95
N PRO A 76 -14.23 1.64 -6.45
CA PRO A 76 -15.02 2.60 -7.20
C PRO A 76 -15.68 3.67 -6.31
N ASP A 77 -15.80 3.44 -5.00
CA ASP A 77 -16.61 4.26 -4.11
C ASP A 77 -15.82 4.96 -3.02
N ARG A 78 -14.67 4.37 -2.59
CA ARG A 78 -13.88 4.89 -1.47
C ARG A 78 -12.60 5.55 -1.97
N PRO A 79 -12.19 6.66 -1.33
CA PRO A 79 -10.97 7.36 -1.75
C PRO A 79 -9.71 6.59 -1.35
N THR A 80 -8.61 6.90 -2.02
CA THR A 80 -7.28 6.46 -1.63
C THR A 80 -6.96 6.95 -0.22
N GLY A 81 -6.26 6.12 0.56
CA GLY A 81 -5.96 6.40 1.95
C GLY A 81 -5.12 7.65 2.15
N THR A 82 -5.39 8.35 3.24
CA THR A 82 -4.66 9.56 3.64
C THR A 82 -4.39 9.53 5.14
N ALA A 83 -3.30 10.19 5.54
CA ALA A 83 -3.00 10.50 6.92
C ALA A 83 -2.67 11.98 7.01
N VAL A 84 -3.38 12.71 7.85
CA VAL A 84 -3.14 14.13 8.04
C VAL A 84 -2.14 14.32 9.16
N VAL A 85 -1.04 15.02 8.86
CA VAL A 85 -0.01 15.37 9.84
C VAL A 85 -0.23 16.80 10.28
N THR A 86 -0.52 16.98 11.56
CA THR A 86 -0.66 18.31 12.17
C THR A 86 0.57 18.60 13.00
N ARG A 87 1.24 19.71 12.70
CA ARG A 87 2.38 20.20 13.46
C ARG A 87 1.94 21.31 14.39
N THR A 88 2.32 21.19 15.67
CA THR A 88 2.27 22.27 16.64
C THR A 88 3.70 22.67 16.98
N GLU A 89 3.91 23.76 17.69
CA GLU A 89 5.25 24.24 18.04
C GLU A 89 6.11 23.21 18.78
N MET A 90 5.47 22.25 19.46
CA MET A 90 6.15 21.27 20.31
C MET A 90 5.84 19.82 19.96
N ASP A 91 4.94 19.53 19.00
CA ASP A 91 4.50 18.16 18.76
C ASP A 91 3.99 17.93 17.34
N HIS A 92 3.91 16.64 16.97
CA HIS A 92 3.29 16.18 15.73
C HIS A 92 2.15 15.24 16.09
N SER A 93 1.00 15.40 15.44
CA SER A 93 -0.09 14.44 15.52
C SER A 93 -0.43 13.89 14.14
N PHE A 94 -0.75 12.60 14.09
CA PHE A 94 -1.22 11.93 12.90
C PHE A 94 -2.69 11.59 13.04
N THR A 95 -3.48 11.89 12.01
CA THR A 95 -4.86 11.41 11.93
C THR A 95 -4.98 10.57 10.68
N ILE A 96 -5.14 9.26 10.86
CA ILE A 96 -5.35 8.32 9.77
C ILE A 96 -6.83 8.32 9.40
N THR A 97 -7.12 8.70 8.16
CA THR A 97 -8.49 8.81 7.67
C THR A 97 -9.17 7.45 7.65
N GLU A 98 -10.39 7.38 8.16
CA GLU A 98 -11.21 6.17 8.16
C GLU A 98 -12.02 6.05 6.87
N HIS A 99 -12.56 4.85 6.62
CA HIS A 99 -13.42 4.53 5.47
C HIS A 99 -12.78 4.81 4.11
N VAL A 100 -11.46 4.63 4.05
CA VAL A 100 -10.69 4.75 2.81
C VAL A 100 -10.41 3.37 2.20
N ALA A 101 -9.95 3.36 0.95
CA ALA A 101 -9.87 2.14 0.14
C ALA A 101 -9.08 0.99 0.78
N TRP A 102 -7.90 1.25 1.35
CA TRP A 102 -7.08 0.16 1.90
C TRP A 102 -7.73 -0.58 3.08
N GLY A 103 -8.66 0.05 3.78
CA GLY A 103 -9.42 -0.58 4.86
C GLY A 103 -10.45 -1.60 4.37
N PHE A 104 -10.67 -1.69 3.07
CA PHE A 104 -11.63 -2.58 2.43
C PHE A 104 -10.98 -3.50 1.40
N LEU A 105 -9.71 -3.81 1.59
CA LEU A 105 -9.00 -4.78 0.79
C LEU A 105 -9.78 -6.09 0.79
N ALA A 106 -10.16 -6.55 -0.40
CA ALA A 106 -10.98 -7.73 -0.57
C ALA A 106 -10.14 -8.94 -0.91
N GLU A 107 -10.59 -10.11 -0.46
CA GLU A 107 -10.02 -11.38 -0.87
C GLU A 107 -10.21 -11.58 -2.37
N SER A 108 -9.18 -12.07 -3.06
CA SER A 108 -9.26 -12.42 -4.48
C SER A 108 -8.52 -13.72 -4.74
N GLN A 109 -9.00 -14.52 -5.69
CA GLN A 109 -8.34 -15.77 -6.05
C GLN A 109 -6.91 -15.51 -6.54
N ALA A 110 -6.70 -14.43 -7.29
CA ALA A 110 -5.37 -14.06 -7.77
C ALA A 110 -4.38 -13.81 -6.62
N ALA A 111 -4.82 -13.12 -5.56
CA ALA A 111 -3.98 -12.88 -4.40
C ALA A 111 -3.69 -14.18 -3.64
N ILE A 112 -4.68 -15.05 -3.48
CA ILE A 112 -4.51 -16.36 -2.83
C ILE A 112 -3.49 -17.20 -3.61
N ASP A 113 -3.60 -17.25 -4.93
CA ASP A 113 -2.67 -17.99 -5.78
C ASP A 113 -1.25 -17.43 -5.67
N LEU A 114 -1.11 -16.11 -5.62
CA LEU A 114 0.16 -15.44 -5.42
C LEU A 114 0.80 -15.81 -4.07
N GLU A 115 0.00 -15.82 -3.01
CA GLU A 115 0.45 -16.19 -1.66
C GLU A 115 1.03 -17.61 -1.63
N GLY A 116 0.44 -18.53 -2.36
CA GLY A 116 0.92 -19.90 -2.48
C GLY A 116 2.30 -20.04 -3.13
N GLU A 117 2.71 -19.04 -3.90
CA GLU A 117 4.01 -19.03 -4.60
C GLU A 117 5.07 -18.17 -3.88
N ALA A 118 4.67 -17.40 -2.87
CA ALA A 118 5.56 -16.47 -2.20
C ALA A 118 6.55 -17.16 -1.28
N SER A 119 7.75 -16.61 -1.20
CA SER A 119 8.78 -17.03 -0.24
C SER A 119 8.47 -16.54 1.17
N ALA A 120 7.88 -15.34 1.29
CA ALA A 120 7.43 -14.76 2.55
C ALA A 120 6.35 -13.72 2.31
N ILE A 121 5.52 -13.53 3.33
CA ILE A 121 4.44 -12.53 3.34
C ILE A 121 4.68 -11.59 4.51
N CYS A 122 4.68 -10.30 4.24
CA CYS A 122 4.82 -9.25 5.24
C CYS A 122 3.52 -8.45 5.34
N PHE A 123 3.05 -8.20 6.54
CA PHE A 123 1.84 -7.42 6.77
C PHE A 123 1.94 -6.64 8.07
N GLY A 124 1.18 -5.54 8.15
CA GLY A 124 1.03 -4.74 9.35
C GLY A 124 -0.36 -4.91 9.96
N THR A 125 -0.53 -4.44 11.19
CA THR A 125 -1.81 -4.54 11.90
C THR A 125 -2.80 -3.46 11.50
N LEU A 126 -2.34 -2.33 10.98
CA LEU A 126 -3.21 -1.23 10.55
C LEU A 126 -4.18 -1.66 9.45
N GLY A 127 -3.72 -2.45 8.48
CA GLY A 127 -4.55 -2.97 7.40
C GLY A 127 -5.66 -3.90 7.85
N GLN A 128 -5.64 -4.37 9.09
CA GLN A 128 -6.63 -5.29 9.67
C GLN A 128 -7.63 -4.58 10.58
N ARG A 129 -7.66 -3.25 10.60
CA ARG A 129 -8.51 -2.47 11.52
C ARG A 129 -10.02 -2.58 11.22
N SER A 130 -10.40 -2.91 9.99
CA SER A 130 -11.79 -3.08 9.61
C SER A 130 -12.18 -4.56 9.50
N SER A 131 -13.46 -4.86 9.69
CA SER A 131 -13.96 -6.24 9.53
C SER A 131 -13.86 -6.74 8.08
N ALA A 132 -13.82 -5.83 7.11
CA ALA A 132 -13.73 -6.19 5.69
C ALA A 132 -12.33 -6.70 5.29
N SER A 133 -11.29 -6.22 5.97
CA SER A 133 -9.90 -6.57 5.65
C SER A 133 -9.20 -7.43 6.71
N HIS A 134 -9.94 -7.86 7.73
CA HIS A 134 -9.41 -8.68 8.83
C HIS A 134 -9.26 -10.18 8.49
#